data_a100804b74df4243f3930159290a6afe
#
_entry.id   a100804b74df4243f3930159290a6afe
#
_cell.length_a   1.000
_cell.length_b   1.000
_cell.length_c   1.000
_cell.angle_alpha   90.00
_cell.angle_beta   90.00
_cell.angle_gamma   90.00
#
_symmetry.space_group_name_H-M   'P 1'
#
loop_
_entity.id
_entity.type
_entity.pdbx_description
1 polymer ?
#
loop_
_entity_poly.entity_id
_entity_poly.type
_entity_poly.pdbx_seq_one_letter_code
_entity_poly.pdbx_strand_id
1 'polypeptide(L)'
;MEPEDEAQPNLEKLAQDLEGLLLDADRLNDADPELVKRLRAAAGKVALPDRLARRAFSNQRRKQDKQQARAKDDQALNATSNRALKRSLRFPTAPPELQVSERDRELLEQQAWKPKDGTPDPANLLEEPANCYICKESYRELHSHYDALCPSCATLNWEKRSQTADLSGRVALITGSRVKIGYEASLMLLRAGVELIATTRFPCDSARRFAAEQDYGDWSGRLHIFGLDLRHTPSVEAFAKHINGSFDRLDFLLHNACQTVRRPPAYSAHLMEGEAPGDLEPAVRNLLRGHEQLLADLGAQPAEETVQLPGAGDPADLSVQSNKKPSALVGLTQASGMSQLDILDENKERGLFPEGMLDGDGQQLDLRSKNSWRMELSEVPTVELIEVQLVNAIAPFVLNARLKNLMAKTGTRDQHVVNVSAMEGQFYRTFKTTRHPHTNMAKASLNMMTRTSAADFFQSGIHMNSVDTGWVTDEDPFEAAVKKEQEQRFAPPLDCIDGAARIVDPIFVGFNTGVHCWGQFLKDYEPARW
;
A
#
# COMPACT_ATOMS: atom_id res chain seq x y z
N MET A 1 34.11 16.30 -22.21
CA MET A 1 34.17 17.74 -22.50
C MET A 1 33.05 18.35 -21.67
N GLU A 2 33.44 18.88 -20.53
CA GLU A 2 32.53 19.63 -19.65
C GLU A 2 32.16 20.95 -20.36
N PRO A 3 30.90 21.42 -20.26
CA PRO A 3 30.55 22.72 -20.79
C PRO A 3 31.24 23.79 -19.97
N GLU A 4 31.98 24.67 -20.66
CA GLU A 4 32.61 25.85 -20.09
C GLU A 4 31.56 26.68 -19.34
N ASP A 5 31.87 26.94 -18.07
CA ASP A 5 31.11 27.79 -17.14
C ASP A 5 31.11 29.22 -17.73
N GLU A 6 30.06 29.59 -18.47
CA GLU A 6 29.86 30.99 -18.89
C GLU A 6 29.66 31.82 -17.62
N ALA A 7 30.72 32.42 -17.15
CA ALA A 7 30.74 33.30 -15.98
C ALA A 7 29.61 34.34 -16.08
N GLN A 8 28.62 34.25 -15.20
CA GLN A 8 27.54 35.23 -15.10
C GLN A 8 28.18 36.65 -14.99
N PRO A 9 27.73 37.59 -15.80
CA PRO A 9 28.27 38.95 -15.75
C PRO A 9 28.08 39.52 -14.35
N ASN A 10 29.15 39.99 -13.73
CA ASN A 10 29.09 40.65 -12.42
C ASN A 10 28.33 41.96 -12.56
N LEU A 11 27.01 41.93 -12.32
CA LEU A 11 26.11 43.07 -12.48
C LEU A 11 26.47 44.24 -11.57
N GLU A 12 27.04 43.97 -10.41
CA GLU A 12 27.46 44.99 -9.45
C GLU A 12 28.66 45.76 -9.98
N LYS A 13 29.65 45.09 -10.55
CA LYS A 13 30.79 45.70 -11.21
C LYS A 13 30.35 46.49 -12.45
N LEU A 14 29.41 45.94 -13.23
CA LEU A 14 28.89 46.63 -14.42
C LEU A 14 28.14 47.93 -14.05
N ALA A 15 27.37 47.89 -12.94
CA ALA A 15 26.70 49.08 -12.40
C ALA A 15 27.71 50.14 -11.94
N GLN A 16 28.74 49.74 -11.17
CA GLN A 16 29.81 50.63 -10.71
C GLN A 16 30.59 51.26 -11.88
N ASP A 17 30.89 50.46 -12.91
CA ASP A 17 31.58 50.94 -14.12
C ASP A 17 30.72 51.98 -14.88
N LEU A 18 29.39 51.74 -14.99
CA LEU A 18 28.46 52.69 -15.60
C LEU A 18 28.29 53.97 -14.77
N GLU A 19 28.20 53.86 -13.45
CA GLU A 19 28.16 55.00 -12.53
C GLU A 19 29.46 55.83 -12.60
N GLY A 20 30.62 55.17 -12.66
CA GLY A 20 31.92 55.83 -12.87
C GLY A 20 32.00 56.60 -14.17
N LEU A 21 31.42 56.08 -15.26
CA LEU A 21 31.33 56.76 -16.53
C LEU A 21 30.36 57.95 -16.53
N LEU A 22 29.34 57.96 -15.68
CA LEU A 22 28.42 59.09 -15.50
C LEU A 22 29.04 60.22 -14.71
N LEU A 23 29.93 59.87 -13.76
CA LEU A 23 30.66 60.86 -12.93
C LEU A 23 31.84 61.51 -13.65
N ASP A 24 32.40 60.83 -14.64
CA ASP A 24 33.56 61.32 -15.41
C ASP A 24 33.25 61.27 -16.92
N ALA A 25 32.48 62.26 -17.36
CA ALA A 25 32.02 62.36 -18.75
C ALA A 25 33.21 62.59 -19.78
N ASP A 26 34.37 63.03 -19.34
CA ASP A 26 35.52 63.24 -20.22
C ASP A 26 36.07 61.90 -20.74
N ARG A 27 35.95 60.81 -19.97
CA ARG A 27 36.31 59.49 -20.45
C ARG A 27 35.45 58.98 -21.64
N LEU A 28 34.25 59.50 -21.79
CA LEU A 28 33.40 59.17 -22.93
C LEU A 28 33.76 60.00 -24.16
N ASN A 29 34.37 61.22 -23.96
CA ASN A 29 34.78 62.05 -25.03
C ASN A 29 36.12 61.60 -25.63
N ASP A 30 36.99 60.99 -24.83
CA ASP A 30 38.30 60.47 -25.24
C ASP A 30 38.23 59.04 -25.81
N ALA A 31 37.09 58.34 -25.69
CA ALA A 31 36.93 57.01 -26.19
C ALA A 31 36.51 56.97 -27.67
N ASP A 32 36.78 55.82 -28.32
CA ASP A 32 36.31 55.53 -29.69
C ASP A 32 34.82 55.86 -29.87
N PRO A 33 34.42 56.72 -30.78
CA PRO A 33 33.03 57.11 -31.02
C PRO A 33 32.09 55.97 -31.32
N GLU A 34 32.53 54.91 -32.02
CA GLU A 34 31.72 53.74 -32.31
C GLU A 34 31.52 52.88 -31.05
N LEU A 35 32.49 52.77 -30.17
CA LEU A 35 32.38 52.11 -28.89
C LEU A 35 31.39 52.84 -27.96
N VAL A 36 31.45 54.14 -27.87
CA VAL A 36 30.51 54.97 -27.09
C VAL A 36 29.11 54.87 -27.62
N LYS A 37 28.93 54.87 -28.92
CA LYS A 37 27.63 54.65 -29.56
C LYS A 37 27.03 53.24 -29.23
N ARG A 38 27.86 52.20 -29.28
CA ARG A 38 27.45 50.84 -28.89
C ARG A 38 27.09 50.74 -27.42
N LEU A 39 27.89 51.35 -26.53
CA LEU A 39 27.62 51.39 -25.09
C LEU A 39 26.30 52.09 -24.79
N ARG A 40 26.10 53.32 -25.36
CA ARG A 40 24.84 54.06 -25.18
C ARG A 40 23.63 53.30 -25.72
N ALA A 41 23.77 52.63 -26.86
CA ALA A 41 22.69 51.81 -27.43
C ALA A 41 22.37 50.59 -26.56
N ALA A 42 23.37 49.92 -25.99
CA ALA A 42 23.21 48.80 -25.10
C ALA A 42 22.57 49.22 -23.76
N ALA A 43 23.09 50.27 -23.12
CA ALA A 43 22.54 50.84 -21.89
C ALA A 43 21.10 51.32 -22.08
N GLY A 44 20.83 51.99 -23.20
CA GLY A 44 19.45 52.41 -23.55
C GLY A 44 18.48 51.24 -23.72
N LYS A 45 18.89 50.15 -24.33
CA LYS A 45 18.07 48.92 -24.45
C LYS A 45 17.84 48.24 -23.10
N VAL A 46 18.79 48.29 -22.19
CA VAL A 46 18.64 47.75 -20.82
C VAL A 46 17.73 48.65 -19.99
N ALA A 47 17.93 50.00 -20.05
CA ALA A 47 17.16 50.97 -19.29
C ALA A 47 15.69 51.10 -19.78
N LEU A 48 15.48 51.07 -21.09
CA LEU A 48 14.19 51.22 -21.74
C LEU A 48 13.98 50.09 -22.76
N PRO A 49 13.79 48.85 -22.30
CA PRO A 49 13.53 47.73 -23.18
C PRO A 49 12.24 47.95 -23.97
N ASP A 50 12.22 47.54 -25.23
CA ASP A 50 11.01 47.61 -26.05
C ASP A 50 9.89 46.71 -25.48
N ARG A 51 8.67 46.82 -26.05
CA ARG A 51 7.50 46.09 -25.56
C ARG A 51 7.69 44.56 -25.60
N LEU A 52 8.41 44.05 -26.61
CA LEU A 52 8.67 42.60 -26.76
C LEU A 52 9.70 42.13 -25.73
N ALA A 53 10.79 42.87 -25.54
CA ALA A 53 11.80 42.57 -24.53
C ALA A 53 11.24 42.63 -23.11
N ARG A 54 10.41 43.65 -22.77
CA ARG A 54 9.72 43.73 -21.47
C ARG A 54 8.83 42.50 -21.22
N ARG A 55 8.10 42.08 -22.25
CA ARG A 55 7.22 40.88 -22.15
C ARG A 55 8.06 39.59 -22.00
N ALA A 56 9.18 39.47 -22.69
CA ALA A 56 10.10 38.36 -22.58
C ALA A 56 10.72 38.28 -21.17
N PHE A 57 11.23 39.38 -20.64
CA PHE A 57 11.76 39.45 -19.27
C PHE A 57 10.72 39.14 -18.22
N SER A 58 9.51 39.69 -18.34
CA SER A 58 8.40 39.38 -17.42
C SER A 58 8.03 37.89 -17.45
N ASN A 59 7.96 37.31 -18.64
CA ASN A 59 7.65 35.87 -18.79
C ASN A 59 8.78 35.00 -18.22
N GLN A 60 10.04 35.36 -18.44
CA GLN A 60 11.19 34.64 -17.92
C GLN A 60 11.25 34.72 -16.39
N ARG A 61 11.07 35.90 -15.81
CA ARG A 61 10.99 36.08 -14.36
C ARG A 61 9.86 35.28 -13.76
N ARG A 62 8.65 35.33 -14.33
CA ARG A 62 7.51 34.54 -13.88
C ARG A 62 7.80 33.04 -13.95
N LYS A 63 8.54 32.59 -14.96
CA LYS A 63 8.96 31.18 -15.09
C LYS A 63 9.95 30.80 -13.99
N GLN A 64 10.92 31.67 -13.69
CA GLN A 64 11.91 31.46 -12.62
C GLN A 64 11.23 31.44 -11.23
N ASP A 65 10.37 32.42 -10.94
CA ASP A 65 9.62 32.49 -9.68
C ASP A 65 8.78 31.23 -9.48
N LYS A 66 8.10 30.75 -10.54
CA LYS A 66 7.35 29.51 -10.50
C LYS A 66 8.23 28.27 -10.27
N GLN A 67 9.41 28.22 -10.87
CA GLN A 67 10.36 27.13 -10.66
C GLN A 67 10.91 27.13 -9.23
N GLN A 68 11.22 28.30 -8.67
CA GLN A 68 11.68 28.43 -7.28
C GLN A 68 10.60 28.05 -6.27
N ALA A 69 9.35 28.52 -6.46
CA ALA A 69 8.22 28.12 -5.63
C ALA A 69 8.01 26.59 -5.67
N ARG A 70 8.06 26.03 -6.88
CA ARG A 70 7.95 24.57 -7.06
C ARG A 70 9.08 23.80 -6.35
N ALA A 71 10.31 24.28 -6.41
CA ALA A 71 11.45 23.64 -5.76
C ALA A 71 11.32 23.65 -4.23
N LYS A 72 10.84 24.77 -3.65
CA LYS A 72 10.54 24.86 -2.21
C LYS A 72 9.43 23.91 -1.79
N ASP A 73 8.33 23.86 -2.54
CA ASP A 73 7.24 22.94 -2.29
C ASP A 73 7.71 21.48 -2.37
N ASP A 74 8.55 21.13 -3.37
CA ASP A 74 9.14 19.80 -3.49
C ASP A 74 9.99 19.44 -2.26
N GLN A 75 10.75 20.39 -1.74
CA GLN A 75 11.55 20.19 -0.53
C GLN A 75 10.65 19.94 0.69
N ALA A 76 9.62 20.75 0.88
CA ALA A 76 8.68 20.61 2.00
C ALA A 76 7.89 19.28 1.95
N LEU A 77 7.36 18.94 0.77
CA LEU A 77 6.66 17.66 0.56
C LEU A 77 7.56 16.45 0.82
N ASN A 78 8.82 16.52 0.37
CA ASN A 78 9.78 15.42 0.52
C ASN A 78 10.31 15.27 1.96
N ALA A 79 10.15 16.29 2.80
CA ALA A 79 10.50 16.25 4.21
C ALA A 79 9.44 15.55 5.07
N THR A 80 8.23 15.32 4.55
CA THR A 80 7.20 14.56 5.29
C THR A 80 7.63 13.11 5.47
N SER A 81 7.37 12.55 6.68
CA SER A 81 7.84 11.19 6.99
C SER A 81 7.18 10.11 6.13
N ASN A 82 5.94 10.28 5.67
CA ASN A 82 5.30 9.36 4.71
C ASN A 82 6.09 9.25 3.39
N ARG A 83 6.53 10.38 2.81
CA ARG A 83 7.38 10.36 1.59
C ARG A 83 8.78 9.84 1.85
N ALA A 84 9.38 10.23 2.97
CA ALA A 84 10.71 9.78 3.37
C ALA A 84 10.74 8.25 3.56
N LEU A 85 9.76 7.67 4.27
CA LEU A 85 9.61 6.23 4.45
C LEU A 85 9.43 5.51 3.11
N LYS A 86 8.56 5.98 2.23
CA LYS A 86 8.36 5.36 0.91
C LYS A 86 9.60 5.37 0.02
N ARG A 87 10.47 6.34 0.18
CA ARG A 87 11.74 6.42 -0.55
C ARG A 87 12.81 5.51 0.06
N SER A 88 12.87 5.42 1.39
CA SER A 88 13.83 4.56 2.09
C SER A 88 13.48 3.08 1.94
N LEU A 89 12.21 2.73 1.85
CA LEU A 89 11.71 1.36 1.73
C LEU A 89 11.88 0.77 0.31
N ARG A 90 12.33 1.56 -0.65
CA ARG A 90 12.43 1.05 -2.03
C ARG A 90 13.47 -0.04 -2.21
N PHE A 91 14.51 -0.17 -1.35
CA PHE A 91 15.57 -1.20 -1.48
C PHE A 91 16.31 -1.55 -0.19
N PRO A 92 15.70 -2.14 0.83
CA PRO A 92 16.48 -2.90 1.79
C PRO A 92 16.51 -4.36 1.36
N THR A 93 17.68 -4.86 1.08
CA THR A 93 17.97 -6.27 0.78
C THR A 93 18.02 -7.17 2.02
N ALA A 94 17.68 -6.65 3.16
CA ALA A 94 17.47 -7.45 4.35
C ALA A 94 16.03 -7.27 4.79
N PRO A 95 15.39 -8.26 5.45
CA PRO A 95 14.35 -7.90 6.37
C PRO A 95 15.03 -6.86 7.25
N PRO A 96 14.64 -5.62 7.17
CA PRO A 96 15.05 -4.75 8.21
C PRO A 96 14.44 -5.42 9.44
N GLU A 97 15.22 -5.87 10.32
CA GLU A 97 15.02 -5.36 11.63
C GLU A 97 14.78 -3.87 11.38
N LEU A 98 13.55 -3.46 11.25
CA LEU A 98 13.12 -2.12 11.55
C LEU A 98 13.33 -2.02 13.06
N GLN A 99 14.58 -2.11 13.44
CA GLN A 99 15.11 -1.40 14.54
C GLN A 99 14.98 0.06 14.11
N VAL A 100 13.74 0.55 14.25
CA VAL A 100 13.59 1.95 14.61
C VAL A 100 14.45 2.04 15.84
N SER A 101 15.71 2.45 15.66
CA SER A 101 16.65 2.58 16.77
C SER A 101 15.93 3.41 17.82
N GLU A 102 16.21 3.21 19.12
CA GLU A 102 15.65 4.10 20.17
C GLU A 102 15.78 5.56 19.77
N ARG A 103 16.86 5.92 19.10
CA ARG A 103 17.11 7.25 18.56
C ARG A 103 16.15 7.65 17.42
N ASP A 104 15.75 6.72 16.54
CA ASP A 104 14.78 7.00 15.48
C ASP A 104 13.36 7.00 16.04
N ARG A 105 13.09 6.22 17.10
CA ARG A 105 11.84 6.26 17.85
C ARG A 105 11.73 7.58 18.64
N GLU A 106 12.79 8.02 19.29
CA GLU A 106 12.87 9.34 19.91
C GLU A 106 12.75 10.47 18.89
N LEU A 107 13.34 10.34 17.70
CA LEU A 107 13.18 11.31 16.61
C LEU A 107 11.75 11.30 16.05
N LEU A 108 11.11 10.14 15.91
CA LEU A 108 9.70 10.04 15.52
C LEU A 108 8.77 10.57 16.61
N GLU A 109 9.07 10.35 17.89
CA GLU A 109 8.34 10.91 19.02
C GLU A 109 8.60 12.42 19.20
N GLN A 110 9.82 12.90 18.93
CA GLN A 110 10.16 14.34 18.91
C GLN A 110 9.57 15.03 17.68
N GLN A 111 9.40 14.32 16.56
CA GLN A 111 8.69 14.76 15.37
C GLN A 111 7.18 14.47 15.44
N ALA A 112 6.70 13.82 16.51
CA ALA A 112 5.28 13.67 16.76
C ALA A 112 4.65 15.06 16.74
N TRP A 113 3.81 15.28 15.71
CA TRP A 113 3.12 16.54 15.52
C TRP A 113 2.38 16.88 16.81
N LYS A 114 2.89 17.89 17.52
CA LYS A 114 2.12 18.57 18.56
C LYS A 114 1.58 19.81 17.91
N PRO A 115 0.25 20.04 17.95
CA PRO A 115 -0.29 21.32 17.55
C PRO A 115 0.46 22.39 18.33
N LYS A 116 1.33 23.14 17.66
CA LYS A 116 1.95 24.32 18.26
C LYS A 116 0.87 25.40 18.31
N ASP A 117 0.76 26.04 19.46
CA ASP A 117 -0.12 27.17 19.66
C ASP A 117 0.08 28.22 18.54
N GLY A 118 -0.76 28.15 17.52
CA GLY A 118 -1.20 29.27 16.71
C GLY A 118 -0.34 29.78 15.57
N THR A 119 0.92 29.38 15.38
CA THR A 119 1.74 29.84 14.23
C THR A 119 2.29 28.67 13.43
N PRO A 120 1.91 28.52 12.14
CA PRO A 120 2.48 27.50 11.26
C PRO A 120 3.98 27.66 11.13
N ASP A 121 4.73 26.55 11.16
CA ASP A 121 6.16 26.57 10.87
C ASP A 121 6.36 26.93 9.38
N PRO A 122 7.09 28.01 9.05
CA PRO A 122 7.33 28.41 7.66
C PRO A 122 7.93 27.31 6.79
N ALA A 123 8.68 26.36 7.39
CA ALA A 123 9.25 25.21 6.69
C ALA A 123 8.20 24.19 6.23
N ASN A 124 7.02 24.20 6.85
CA ASN A 124 5.91 23.28 6.54
C ASN A 124 4.79 23.98 5.74
N LEU A 125 5.05 25.15 5.17
CA LEU A 125 4.08 25.88 4.36
C LEU A 125 4.37 25.72 2.87
N LEU A 126 3.35 25.28 2.11
CA LEU A 126 3.38 25.27 0.67
C LEU A 126 3.27 26.69 0.10
N GLU A 127 4.07 27.01 -0.91
CA GLU A 127 3.96 28.26 -1.68
C GLU A 127 2.65 28.27 -2.52
N GLU A 128 2.29 27.15 -3.13
CA GLU A 128 1.02 26.97 -3.84
C GLU A 128 0.06 26.07 -3.01
N PRO A 129 -1.22 26.43 -2.85
CA PRO A 129 -2.16 25.62 -2.09
C PRO A 129 -2.41 24.27 -2.78
N ALA A 130 -2.47 23.19 -2.00
CA ALA A 130 -2.85 21.86 -2.44
C ALA A 130 -4.28 21.53 -2.01
N ASN A 131 -4.91 20.52 -2.64
CA ASN A 131 -6.23 20.04 -2.25
C ASN A 131 -6.09 18.76 -1.43
N CYS A 132 -6.76 18.70 -0.29
CA CYS A 132 -6.76 17.53 0.58
C CYS A 132 -7.29 16.29 -0.14
N TYR A 133 -6.59 15.16 0.01
CA TYR A 133 -7.01 13.88 -0.56
C TYR A 133 -8.39 13.43 -0.02
N ILE A 134 -8.71 13.71 1.25
CA ILE A 134 -9.95 13.27 1.90
C ILE A 134 -11.10 14.27 1.65
N CYS A 135 -11.05 15.46 2.26
CA CYS A 135 -12.15 16.42 2.24
C CYS A 135 -12.18 17.34 1.02
N LYS A 136 -11.14 17.33 0.18
CA LYS A 136 -10.96 18.18 -1.01
C LYS A 136 -10.78 19.68 -0.72
N GLU A 137 -10.76 20.07 0.55
CA GLU A 137 -10.48 21.45 0.96
C GLU A 137 -9.05 21.85 0.59
N SER A 138 -8.88 23.12 0.24
CA SER A 138 -7.58 23.69 -0.09
C SER A 138 -6.78 23.97 1.17
N TYR A 139 -5.49 23.61 1.20
CA TYR A 139 -4.60 23.82 2.33
C TYR A 139 -3.20 24.21 1.90
N ARG A 140 -2.42 24.79 2.81
CA ARG A 140 -0.99 25.12 2.63
C ARG A 140 -0.12 24.52 3.72
N GLU A 141 -0.64 24.33 4.92
CA GLU A 141 0.09 23.78 6.05
C GLU A 141 0.20 22.27 5.93
N LEU A 142 1.44 21.76 5.95
CA LEU A 142 1.74 20.33 5.89
C LEU A 142 1.83 19.76 7.31
N HIS A 143 1.27 18.56 7.46
CA HIS A 143 1.52 17.72 8.62
C HIS A 143 2.91 17.09 8.51
N SER A 144 3.59 16.84 9.63
CA SER A 144 4.93 16.22 9.62
C SER A 144 4.97 14.85 8.94
N HIS A 145 3.87 14.10 8.96
CA HIS A 145 3.74 12.79 8.33
C HIS A 145 3.06 12.85 6.96
N TYR A 146 1.93 13.56 6.84
CA TYR A 146 1.09 13.54 5.65
C TYR A 146 1.37 14.71 4.72
N ASP A 147 1.70 14.41 3.48
CA ASP A 147 1.94 15.38 2.41
C ASP A 147 0.68 15.75 1.60
N ALA A 148 -0.38 14.94 1.68
CA ALA A 148 -1.59 15.07 0.86
C ALA A 148 -2.88 15.30 1.66
N LEU A 149 -2.78 15.57 2.96
CA LEU A 149 -3.92 15.83 3.84
C LEU A 149 -3.86 17.25 4.42
N CYS A 150 -5.04 17.90 4.53
CA CYS A 150 -5.14 19.13 5.31
C CYS A 150 -4.94 18.85 6.81
N PRO A 151 -4.62 19.86 7.64
CA PRO A 151 -4.31 19.65 9.06
C PRO A 151 -5.38 18.87 9.82
N SER A 152 -6.68 19.15 9.62
CA SER A 152 -7.77 18.45 10.31
C SER A 152 -7.86 16.98 9.93
N CYS A 153 -7.79 16.66 8.62
CA CYS A 153 -7.81 15.28 8.15
C CYS A 153 -6.54 14.53 8.57
N ALA A 154 -5.39 15.19 8.59
CA ALA A 154 -4.13 14.63 9.03
C ALA A 154 -4.17 14.28 10.52
N THR A 155 -4.67 15.18 11.37
CA THR A 155 -4.84 14.93 12.81
C THR A 155 -5.73 13.72 13.06
N LEU A 156 -6.90 13.65 12.43
CA LEU A 156 -7.80 12.50 12.57
C LEU A 156 -7.11 11.19 12.18
N ASN A 157 -6.42 11.16 11.02
CA ASN A 157 -5.74 9.95 10.57
C ASN A 157 -4.60 9.57 11.52
N TRP A 158 -3.85 10.54 12.05
CA TRP A 158 -2.78 10.30 13.01
C TRP A 158 -3.30 9.70 14.30
N GLU A 159 -4.38 10.21 14.87
CA GLU A 159 -5.05 9.67 16.04
C GLU A 159 -5.54 8.24 15.82
N LYS A 160 -6.14 7.98 14.66
CA LYS A 160 -6.62 6.65 14.30
C LYS A 160 -5.51 5.59 14.18
N ARG A 161 -4.29 5.97 13.81
CA ARG A 161 -3.13 5.05 13.77
C ARG A 161 -2.78 4.45 15.12
N SER A 162 -3.00 5.19 16.19
CA SER A 162 -2.70 4.79 17.58
C SER A 162 -3.94 4.34 18.36
N GLN A 163 -5.13 4.36 17.73
CA GLN A 163 -6.35 3.90 18.37
C GLN A 163 -6.24 2.41 18.72
N THR A 164 -6.70 2.06 19.92
CA THR A 164 -6.79 0.69 20.39
C THR A 164 -8.09 0.48 21.18
N ALA A 165 -8.39 -0.76 21.53
CA ALA A 165 -9.48 -1.15 22.43
C ALA A 165 -9.05 -2.38 23.22
N ASP A 166 -9.68 -2.65 24.36
CA ASP A 166 -9.49 -3.92 25.06
C ASP A 166 -10.34 -5.00 24.41
N LEU A 167 -9.67 -5.89 23.66
CA LEU A 167 -10.28 -7.03 22.98
C LEU A 167 -9.81 -8.37 23.57
N SER A 168 -9.36 -8.35 24.83
CA SER A 168 -8.88 -9.55 25.54
C SER A 168 -9.96 -10.65 25.54
N GLY A 169 -9.55 -11.89 25.24
CA GLY A 169 -10.45 -13.05 25.17
C GLY A 169 -11.36 -13.07 23.93
N ARG A 170 -11.14 -12.18 22.95
CA ARG A 170 -11.81 -12.22 21.64
C ARG A 170 -10.97 -12.98 20.62
N VAL A 171 -11.64 -13.61 19.66
CA VAL A 171 -11.02 -14.35 18.57
C VAL A 171 -11.30 -13.66 17.24
N ALA A 172 -10.26 -13.43 16.44
CA ALA A 172 -10.39 -12.88 15.09
C ALA A 172 -9.82 -13.81 14.04
N LEU A 173 -10.39 -13.78 12.85
CA LEU A 173 -9.84 -14.36 11.65
C LEU A 173 -9.58 -13.27 10.63
N ILE A 174 -8.33 -13.19 10.12
CA ILE A 174 -7.95 -12.27 9.05
C ILE A 174 -7.37 -13.02 7.86
N THR A 175 -7.80 -12.66 6.65
CA THR A 175 -7.24 -13.22 5.42
C THR A 175 -6.17 -12.28 4.83
N GLY A 176 -5.05 -12.86 4.32
CA GLY A 176 -3.99 -12.07 3.68
C GLY A 176 -3.15 -11.24 4.65
N SER A 177 -2.63 -11.88 5.70
CA SER A 177 -1.96 -11.24 6.84
C SER A 177 -0.43 -11.14 6.74
N ARG A 178 0.19 -11.58 5.64
CA ARG A 178 1.66 -11.71 5.56
C ARG A 178 2.41 -10.38 5.45
N VAL A 179 1.86 -9.42 4.74
CA VAL A 179 2.50 -8.14 4.39
C VAL A 179 1.47 -7.01 4.32
N LYS A 180 1.96 -5.78 4.31
CA LYS A 180 1.18 -4.55 4.06
C LYS A 180 0.01 -4.40 5.05
N ILE A 181 -1.13 -3.94 4.57
CA ILE A 181 -2.33 -3.62 5.37
C ILE A 181 -2.75 -4.77 6.28
N GLY A 182 -2.75 -6.01 5.75
CA GLY A 182 -3.16 -7.18 6.55
C GLY A 182 -2.21 -7.53 7.67
N TYR A 183 -0.91 -7.28 7.48
CA TYR A 183 0.11 -7.46 8.51
C TYR A 183 -0.06 -6.44 9.64
N GLU A 184 -0.17 -5.17 9.30
CA GLU A 184 -0.38 -4.08 10.26
C GLU A 184 -1.70 -4.23 11.03
N ALA A 185 -2.79 -4.62 10.36
CA ALA A 185 -4.06 -4.90 11.02
C ALA A 185 -3.97 -6.09 11.97
N SER A 186 -3.19 -7.11 11.62
CA SER A 186 -2.93 -8.26 12.51
C SER A 186 -2.19 -7.83 13.77
N LEU A 187 -1.17 -7.00 13.65
CA LEU A 187 -0.42 -6.45 14.78
C LEU A 187 -1.33 -5.58 15.68
N MET A 188 -2.17 -4.71 15.09
CA MET A 188 -3.11 -3.89 15.85
C MET A 188 -4.09 -4.76 16.68
N LEU A 189 -4.63 -5.83 16.09
CA LEU A 189 -5.53 -6.75 16.78
C LEU A 189 -4.81 -7.55 17.88
N LEU A 190 -3.60 -8.04 17.63
CA LEU A 190 -2.78 -8.77 18.63
C LEU A 190 -2.43 -7.89 19.81
N ARG A 191 -2.01 -6.64 19.56
CA ARG A 191 -1.70 -5.62 20.58
C ARG A 191 -2.94 -5.21 21.38
N ALA A 192 -4.13 -5.29 20.78
CA ALA A 192 -5.42 -5.08 21.45
C ALA A 192 -5.91 -6.28 22.28
N GLY A 193 -5.16 -7.40 22.33
CA GLY A 193 -5.48 -8.56 23.16
C GLY A 193 -6.18 -9.72 22.45
N VAL A 194 -6.41 -9.64 21.14
CA VAL A 194 -7.11 -10.65 20.33
C VAL A 194 -6.28 -11.94 20.20
N GLU A 195 -6.95 -13.10 20.23
CA GLU A 195 -6.43 -14.35 19.70
C GLU A 195 -6.69 -14.38 18.19
N LEU A 196 -5.63 -14.43 17.39
CA LEU A 196 -5.68 -14.17 15.96
C LEU A 196 -5.41 -15.42 15.12
N ILE A 197 -6.35 -15.73 14.23
CA ILE A 197 -6.23 -16.73 13.17
C ILE A 197 -5.87 -15.98 11.89
N ALA A 198 -4.63 -16.14 11.41
CA ALA A 198 -4.09 -15.45 10.26
C ALA A 198 -3.92 -16.39 9.07
N THR A 199 -4.41 -16.03 7.88
CA THR A 199 -4.24 -16.88 6.69
C THR A 199 -3.38 -16.22 5.63
N THR A 200 -2.56 -17.02 4.95
CA THR A 200 -1.68 -16.60 3.87
C THR A 200 -1.34 -17.74 2.93
N ARG A 201 -0.87 -17.44 1.73
CA ARG A 201 -0.30 -18.45 0.82
C ARG A 201 1.11 -18.89 1.22
N PHE A 202 1.83 -18.06 1.98
CA PHE A 202 3.22 -18.27 2.40
C PHE A 202 3.29 -18.28 3.93
N PRO A 203 2.90 -19.39 4.57
CA PRO A 203 2.78 -19.44 6.03
C PRO A 203 4.13 -19.39 6.76
N CYS A 204 5.19 -19.98 6.22
CA CYS A 204 6.50 -19.96 6.86
C CYS A 204 7.14 -18.56 6.82
N ASP A 205 7.06 -17.86 5.67
CA ASP A 205 7.54 -16.47 5.57
C ASP A 205 6.74 -15.56 6.52
N SER A 206 5.43 -15.72 6.57
CA SER A 206 4.57 -14.97 7.50
C SER A 206 4.96 -15.21 8.96
N ALA A 207 5.17 -16.46 9.35
CA ALA A 207 5.56 -16.82 10.71
C ALA A 207 6.92 -16.23 11.11
N ARG A 208 7.90 -16.22 10.19
CA ARG A 208 9.21 -15.56 10.44
C ARG A 208 9.06 -14.06 10.64
N ARG A 209 8.21 -13.38 9.84
CA ARG A 209 7.96 -11.94 9.98
C ARG A 209 7.37 -11.61 11.33
N PHE A 210 6.32 -12.31 11.76
CA PHE A 210 5.72 -12.11 13.07
C PHE A 210 6.68 -12.47 14.22
N ALA A 211 7.46 -13.53 14.08
CA ALA A 211 8.44 -13.92 15.10
C ALA A 211 9.61 -12.92 15.26
N ALA A 212 9.84 -12.08 14.25
CA ALA A 212 10.87 -11.04 14.28
C ALA A 212 10.39 -9.72 14.92
N GLU A 213 9.09 -9.59 15.25
CA GLU A 213 8.57 -8.39 15.92
C GLU A 213 9.13 -8.24 17.33
N GLN A 214 9.44 -7.00 17.72
CA GLN A 214 10.04 -6.71 19.03
C GLN A 214 9.14 -7.13 20.20
N ASP A 215 7.83 -6.98 20.05
CA ASP A 215 6.80 -7.31 21.02
C ASP A 215 6.20 -8.72 20.84
N TYR A 216 6.88 -9.57 20.04
CA TYR A 216 6.45 -10.95 19.78
C TYR A 216 6.14 -11.74 21.07
N GLY A 217 6.95 -11.56 22.11
CA GLY A 217 6.78 -12.23 23.40
C GLY A 217 5.42 -11.96 24.07
N ASP A 218 4.83 -10.78 23.84
CA ASP A 218 3.59 -10.34 24.51
C ASP A 218 2.33 -11.02 23.94
N TRP A 219 2.38 -11.48 22.70
CA TRP A 219 1.22 -12.00 22.00
C TRP A 219 1.46 -13.32 21.23
N SER A 220 2.66 -13.87 21.23
CA SER A 220 3.03 -15.08 20.46
C SER A 220 2.13 -16.28 20.72
N GLY A 221 1.63 -16.46 21.95
CA GLY A 221 0.70 -17.53 22.33
C GLY A 221 -0.72 -17.36 21.78
N ARG A 222 -1.03 -16.20 21.17
CA ARG A 222 -2.36 -15.83 20.66
C ARG A 222 -2.42 -15.73 19.14
N LEU A 223 -1.35 -16.08 18.41
CA LEU A 223 -1.30 -16.04 16.95
C LEU A 223 -1.22 -17.45 16.37
N HIS A 224 -2.14 -17.75 15.46
CA HIS A 224 -2.22 -19.02 14.71
C HIS A 224 -2.16 -18.72 13.21
N ILE A 225 -1.13 -19.21 12.52
CA ILE A 225 -0.94 -18.98 11.09
C ILE A 225 -1.28 -20.21 10.28
N PHE A 226 -2.12 -20.03 9.26
CA PHE A 226 -2.58 -21.09 8.37
C PHE A 226 -2.18 -20.79 6.92
N GLY A 227 -1.62 -21.80 6.24
CA GLY A 227 -1.43 -21.80 4.80
C GLY A 227 -2.77 -22.01 4.11
N LEU A 228 -3.23 -21.03 3.31
CA LEU A 228 -4.48 -21.13 2.57
C LEU A 228 -4.43 -20.32 1.28
N ASP A 229 -4.63 -20.97 0.14
CA ASP A 229 -4.88 -20.31 -1.13
C ASP A 229 -6.40 -20.18 -1.37
N LEU A 230 -6.87 -18.95 -1.37
CA LEU A 230 -8.30 -18.63 -1.53
C LEU A 230 -8.86 -18.91 -2.94
N ARG A 231 -8.00 -19.18 -3.91
CA ARG A 231 -8.40 -19.60 -5.25
C ARG A 231 -8.97 -21.03 -5.26
N HIS A 232 -8.63 -21.85 -4.26
CA HIS A 232 -9.07 -23.23 -4.16
C HIS A 232 -10.26 -23.38 -3.18
N THR A 233 -11.48 -23.24 -3.69
CA THR A 233 -12.71 -23.26 -2.90
C THR A 233 -12.85 -24.50 -2.00
N PRO A 234 -12.51 -25.75 -2.42
CA PRO A 234 -12.58 -26.90 -1.51
C PRO A 234 -11.69 -26.76 -0.27
N SER A 235 -10.51 -26.14 -0.42
CA SER A 235 -9.64 -25.84 0.72
C SER A 235 -10.23 -24.76 1.64
N VAL A 236 -10.91 -23.76 1.09
CA VAL A 236 -11.61 -22.73 1.88
C VAL A 236 -12.74 -23.35 2.70
N GLU A 237 -13.53 -24.27 2.11
CA GLU A 237 -14.59 -25.01 2.81
C GLU A 237 -14.01 -25.91 3.92
N ALA A 238 -12.93 -26.64 3.65
CA ALA A 238 -12.27 -27.50 4.63
C ALA A 238 -11.69 -26.69 5.79
N PHE A 239 -11.07 -25.56 5.49
CA PHE A 239 -10.56 -24.62 6.50
C PHE A 239 -11.69 -24.09 7.39
N ALA A 240 -12.78 -23.60 6.80
CA ALA A 240 -13.93 -23.12 7.57
C ALA A 240 -14.54 -24.21 8.47
N LYS A 241 -14.58 -25.46 7.99
CA LYS A 241 -15.02 -26.62 8.79
C LYS A 241 -14.09 -26.86 9.98
N HIS A 242 -12.77 -26.79 9.77
CA HIS A 242 -11.78 -26.94 10.85
C HIS A 242 -11.92 -25.84 11.90
N ILE A 243 -12.06 -24.57 11.49
CA ILE A 243 -12.26 -23.44 12.42
C ILE A 243 -13.52 -23.66 13.27
N ASN A 244 -14.63 -24.08 12.67
CA ASN A 244 -15.87 -24.40 13.42
C ASN A 244 -15.70 -25.55 14.44
N GLY A 245 -14.76 -26.46 14.20
CA GLY A 245 -14.50 -27.59 15.10
C GLY A 245 -13.43 -27.30 16.17
N SER A 246 -12.52 -26.38 15.92
CA SER A 246 -11.33 -26.13 16.76
C SER A 246 -11.48 -24.92 17.67
N PHE A 247 -12.40 -24.01 17.36
CA PHE A 247 -12.62 -22.79 18.15
C PHE A 247 -14.05 -22.74 18.68
N ASP A 248 -14.21 -22.30 19.93
CA ASP A 248 -15.53 -22.17 20.57
C ASP A 248 -16.21 -20.85 20.25
N ARG A 249 -15.48 -19.88 19.73
CA ARG A 249 -15.95 -18.54 19.37
C ARG A 249 -15.20 -17.96 18.18
N LEU A 250 -15.84 -17.05 17.49
CA LEU A 250 -15.22 -16.15 16.54
C LEU A 250 -15.93 -14.80 16.65
N ASP A 251 -15.19 -13.76 16.99
CA ASP A 251 -15.76 -12.43 17.20
C ASP A 251 -15.59 -11.54 15.98
N PHE A 252 -14.44 -11.63 15.32
CA PHE A 252 -14.11 -10.75 14.20
C PHE A 252 -13.67 -11.55 12.98
N LEU A 253 -14.22 -11.19 11.82
CA LEU A 253 -13.87 -11.80 10.54
C LEU A 253 -13.50 -10.69 9.55
N LEU A 254 -12.21 -10.61 9.19
CA LEU A 254 -11.67 -9.57 8.34
C LEU A 254 -11.22 -10.16 6.98
N HIS A 255 -11.94 -9.82 5.93
CA HIS A 255 -11.62 -10.23 4.56
C HIS A 255 -10.69 -9.22 3.91
N ASN A 256 -9.40 -9.27 4.28
CA ASN A 256 -8.39 -8.35 3.76
C ASN A 256 -7.68 -8.89 2.50
N ALA A 257 -7.58 -10.21 2.32
CA ALA A 257 -6.94 -10.76 1.13
C ALA A 257 -7.58 -10.23 -0.16
N CYS A 258 -6.74 -9.69 -1.05
CA CYS A 258 -7.16 -9.13 -2.33
C CYS A 258 -6.12 -9.43 -3.41
N GLN A 259 -6.59 -9.87 -4.56
CA GLN A 259 -5.79 -9.92 -5.78
C GLN A 259 -6.17 -8.74 -6.65
N THR A 260 -5.33 -7.69 -6.66
CA THR A 260 -5.45 -6.49 -7.50
C THR A 260 -4.70 -6.65 -8.81
N VAL A 261 -3.56 -7.32 -8.73
CA VAL A 261 -2.67 -7.63 -9.85
C VAL A 261 -2.32 -9.11 -9.80
N ARG A 262 -2.48 -9.80 -10.94
CA ARG A 262 -2.00 -11.17 -11.06
C ARG A 262 -0.47 -11.15 -11.11
N ARG A 263 0.15 -11.93 -10.24
CA ARG A 263 1.59 -12.07 -10.16
C ARG A 263 2.00 -13.43 -10.73
N PRO A 264 2.90 -13.46 -11.73
CA PRO A 264 3.39 -14.71 -12.30
C PRO A 264 4.28 -15.48 -11.32
N PRO A 265 4.60 -16.76 -11.59
CA PRO A 265 5.43 -17.59 -10.71
C PRO A 265 6.76 -16.94 -10.30
N ALA A 266 7.44 -16.28 -11.22
CA ALA A 266 8.72 -15.60 -10.98
C ALA A 266 8.65 -14.52 -9.88
N TYR A 267 7.48 -13.89 -9.67
CA TYR A 267 7.29 -12.87 -8.66
C TYR A 267 7.45 -13.39 -7.22
N SER A 268 7.08 -14.63 -6.96
CA SER A 268 7.14 -15.25 -5.63
C SER A 268 8.19 -16.36 -5.52
N ALA A 269 9.01 -16.57 -6.55
CA ALA A 269 10.00 -17.63 -6.59
C ALA A 269 11.00 -17.55 -5.42
N HIS A 270 11.40 -16.34 -5.02
CA HIS A 270 12.33 -16.10 -3.91
C HIS A 270 11.78 -16.55 -2.54
N LEU A 271 10.45 -16.71 -2.39
CA LEU A 271 9.82 -17.16 -1.14
C LEU A 271 9.83 -18.69 -1.02
N MET A 272 9.94 -19.41 -2.15
CA MET A 272 9.71 -20.85 -2.18
C MET A 272 10.73 -21.66 -1.38
N GLU A 273 11.99 -21.24 -1.37
CA GLU A 273 13.03 -21.90 -0.55
C GLU A 273 12.67 -21.84 0.95
N GLY A 274 12.17 -20.69 1.40
CA GLY A 274 11.72 -20.49 2.76
C GLY A 274 10.43 -21.23 3.14
N GLU A 275 9.63 -21.65 2.17
CA GLU A 275 8.40 -22.43 2.39
C GLU A 275 8.63 -23.95 2.34
N ALA A 276 9.83 -24.40 1.94
CA ALA A 276 10.15 -25.82 1.91
C ALA A 276 10.14 -26.43 3.32
N PRO A 277 9.72 -27.72 3.47
CA PRO A 277 9.84 -28.44 4.73
C PRO A 277 11.30 -28.48 5.19
N GLY A 278 11.58 -27.97 6.37
CA GLY A 278 12.93 -27.93 6.92
C GLY A 278 12.90 -27.69 8.43
N ASP A 279 14.08 -27.54 9.03
CA ASP A 279 14.17 -27.18 10.44
C ASP A 279 13.76 -25.73 10.63
N LEU A 280 12.49 -25.54 11.04
CA LEU A 280 11.96 -24.26 11.44
C LEU A 280 12.37 -23.96 12.88
N GLU A 281 12.73 -22.71 13.14
CA GLU A 281 12.97 -22.23 14.51
C GLU A 281 11.74 -22.49 15.40
N PRO A 282 11.93 -22.78 16.70
CA PRO A 282 10.83 -23.11 17.61
C PRO A 282 9.73 -22.04 17.64
N ALA A 283 10.08 -20.76 17.56
CA ALA A 283 9.15 -19.65 17.52
C ALA A 283 8.24 -19.72 16.27
N VAL A 284 8.84 -19.93 15.10
CA VAL A 284 8.14 -20.05 13.81
C VAL A 284 7.22 -21.28 13.80
N ARG A 285 7.74 -22.45 14.23
CA ARG A 285 6.95 -23.70 14.29
C ARG A 285 5.75 -23.55 15.21
N ASN A 286 5.91 -22.85 16.32
CA ASN A 286 4.81 -22.65 17.28
C ASN A 286 3.60 -21.94 16.64
N LEU A 287 3.86 -20.94 15.80
CA LEU A 287 2.81 -20.18 15.08
C LEU A 287 2.11 -21.03 14.02
N LEU A 288 2.75 -22.09 13.51
CA LEU A 288 2.22 -22.98 12.46
C LEU A 288 1.52 -24.23 13.02
N ARG A 289 1.59 -24.47 14.34
CA ARG A 289 1.05 -25.70 14.99
C ARG A 289 -0.41 -25.97 14.62
N GLY A 290 -1.27 -24.95 14.57
CA GLY A 290 -2.67 -25.08 14.17
C GLY A 290 -2.82 -25.55 12.73
N HIS A 291 -1.97 -25.08 11.83
CA HIS A 291 -1.95 -25.52 10.44
C HIS A 291 -1.47 -26.97 10.29
N GLU A 292 -0.43 -27.37 11.00
CA GLU A 292 0.07 -28.75 11.03
C GLU A 292 -1.03 -29.71 11.56
N GLN A 293 -1.74 -29.31 12.62
CA GLN A 293 -2.87 -30.07 13.15
C GLN A 293 -4.01 -30.22 12.13
N LEU A 294 -4.39 -29.13 11.45
CA LEU A 294 -5.38 -29.17 10.38
C LEU A 294 -5.00 -30.17 9.29
N LEU A 295 -3.74 -30.15 8.83
CA LEU A 295 -3.26 -31.10 7.81
C LEU A 295 -3.31 -32.54 8.31
N ALA A 296 -2.94 -32.80 9.57
CA ALA A 296 -3.00 -34.12 10.19
C ALA A 296 -4.46 -34.63 10.29
N ASP A 297 -5.39 -33.79 10.73
CA ASP A 297 -6.83 -34.14 10.85
C ASP A 297 -7.45 -34.47 9.49
N LEU A 298 -6.94 -33.86 8.43
CA LEU A 298 -7.39 -34.13 7.05
C LEU A 298 -6.69 -35.35 6.42
N GLY A 299 -5.78 -36.02 7.15
CA GLY A 299 -4.98 -37.15 6.63
C GLY A 299 -4.03 -36.72 5.51
N ALA A 300 -3.74 -35.44 5.40
CA ALA A 300 -2.81 -34.90 4.44
C ALA A 300 -1.42 -34.96 5.05
N GLN A 301 -0.53 -35.80 4.51
CA GLN A 301 0.88 -35.70 4.86
C GLN A 301 1.47 -34.45 4.26
N PRO A 302 2.39 -33.74 4.94
CA PRO A 302 3.21 -32.72 4.31
C PRO A 302 3.82 -33.33 3.06
N ALA A 303 3.69 -32.69 1.92
CA ALA A 303 4.25 -33.21 0.69
C ALA A 303 5.78 -33.24 0.83
N GLU A 304 6.35 -34.40 1.02
CA GLU A 304 7.81 -34.62 0.96
C GLU A 304 8.35 -34.44 -0.46
N GLU A 305 7.48 -34.37 -1.44
CA GLU A 305 7.85 -34.11 -2.84
C GLU A 305 7.23 -32.79 -3.28
N THR A 306 8.06 -31.79 -3.50
CA THR A 306 7.78 -30.68 -4.41
C THR A 306 7.14 -31.27 -5.66
N VAL A 307 5.95 -30.77 -6.06
CA VAL A 307 5.47 -30.98 -7.42
C VAL A 307 6.63 -30.54 -8.31
N GLN A 308 7.37 -31.51 -8.86
CA GLN A 308 8.29 -31.20 -9.95
C GLN A 308 7.42 -30.70 -11.09
N LEU A 309 7.35 -29.39 -11.18
CA LEU A 309 6.85 -28.74 -12.39
C LEU A 309 7.69 -29.29 -13.54
N PRO A 310 7.11 -29.65 -14.69
CA PRO A 310 7.87 -30.07 -15.84
C PRO A 310 8.91 -28.99 -16.12
N GLY A 311 10.14 -29.23 -15.67
CA GLY A 311 11.30 -28.46 -16.08
C GLY A 311 11.43 -28.59 -17.57
N ALA A 312 12.02 -27.60 -18.24
CA ALA A 312 12.27 -27.51 -19.66
C ALA A 312 12.88 -28.82 -20.22
N GLY A 313 12.04 -29.80 -20.44
CA GLY A 313 12.28 -31.07 -21.12
C GLY A 313 11.34 -31.11 -22.31
N ASP A 314 11.83 -31.74 -23.37
CA ASP A 314 11.28 -31.89 -24.71
C ASP A 314 9.73 -31.95 -24.74
N PRO A 315 9.04 -31.16 -25.60
CA PRO A 315 7.57 -31.12 -25.68
C PRO A 315 6.91 -32.46 -26.11
N ALA A 316 7.70 -33.50 -26.40
CA ALA A 316 7.22 -34.80 -26.85
C ALA A 316 6.92 -35.82 -25.74
N ASP A 317 7.28 -35.53 -24.46
CA ASP A 317 7.06 -36.49 -23.37
C ASP A 317 5.90 -36.04 -22.44
N LEU A 318 4.68 -36.07 -22.98
CA LEU A 318 3.42 -35.86 -22.27
C LEU A 318 2.91 -37.15 -21.59
N SER A 319 3.77 -38.07 -21.22
CA SER A 319 3.38 -39.21 -20.39
C SER A 319 3.38 -38.82 -18.91
N VAL A 320 2.33 -38.13 -18.47
CA VAL A 320 2.05 -37.92 -17.04
C VAL A 320 1.68 -39.28 -16.42
N GLN A 321 2.67 -40.05 -16.03
CA GLN A 321 2.49 -41.18 -15.11
C GLN A 321 2.66 -40.69 -13.67
N SER A 322 1.71 -39.92 -13.18
CA SER A 322 1.49 -39.77 -11.74
C SER A 322 0.11 -40.31 -11.40
N ASN A 323 0.08 -41.54 -10.94
CA ASN A 323 -1.11 -42.22 -10.42
C ASN A 323 -1.58 -41.68 -9.04
N LYS A 324 -1.06 -40.55 -8.58
CA LYS A 324 -1.56 -39.87 -7.37
C LYS A 324 -2.54 -38.79 -7.80
N LYS A 325 -3.83 -38.97 -7.46
CA LYS A 325 -4.83 -37.91 -7.59
C LYS A 325 -4.30 -36.67 -6.86
N PRO A 326 -4.32 -35.47 -7.49
CA PRO A 326 -4.00 -34.24 -6.77
C PRO A 326 -4.79 -34.21 -5.46
N SER A 327 -4.18 -33.83 -4.36
CA SER A 327 -4.87 -33.70 -3.09
C SER A 327 -6.11 -32.83 -3.30
N ALA A 328 -7.28 -33.31 -2.90
CA ALA A 328 -8.53 -32.54 -2.97
C ALA A 328 -8.44 -31.21 -2.18
N LEU A 329 -7.33 -30.99 -1.46
CA LEU A 329 -7.09 -29.86 -0.57
C LEU A 329 -5.77 -29.12 -0.88
N VAL A 330 -5.37 -29.09 -2.16
CA VAL A 330 -4.11 -28.49 -2.62
C VAL A 330 -3.92 -27.03 -2.14
N GLY A 331 -4.98 -26.28 -1.97
CA GLY A 331 -4.92 -24.89 -1.46
C GLY A 331 -4.57 -24.80 0.04
N LEU A 332 -4.57 -25.92 0.78
CA LEU A 332 -4.06 -26.03 2.15
C LEU A 332 -2.70 -26.73 2.20
N THR A 333 -2.58 -27.86 1.51
CA THR A 333 -1.37 -28.70 1.57
C THR A 333 -0.19 -28.12 0.80
N GLN A 334 -0.45 -27.29 -0.21
CA GLN A 334 0.53 -26.68 -1.12
C GLN A 334 0.15 -25.23 -1.44
N ALA A 335 -0.26 -24.45 -0.45
CA ALA A 335 -0.74 -23.09 -0.65
C ALA A 335 0.30 -22.21 -1.37
N SER A 336 1.58 -22.30 -0.99
CA SER A 336 2.70 -21.61 -1.64
C SER A 336 2.98 -22.16 -3.04
N GLY A 337 2.95 -23.49 -3.21
CA GLY A 337 3.18 -24.18 -4.49
C GLY A 337 2.18 -23.77 -5.57
N MET A 338 0.92 -23.49 -5.21
CA MET A 338 -0.07 -22.99 -6.17
C MET A 338 0.32 -21.63 -6.79
N SER A 339 1.19 -20.86 -6.15
CA SER A 339 1.72 -19.61 -6.71
C SER A 339 2.71 -19.82 -7.86
N GLN A 340 3.24 -21.04 -7.98
CA GLN A 340 4.23 -21.43 -8.98
C GLN A 340 3.59 -22.07 -10.24
N LEU A 341 2.26 -22.19 -10.29
CA LEU A 341 1.56 -22.71 -11.47
C LEU A 341 1.61 -21.68 -12.60
N ASP A 342 2.30 -22.02 -13.68
CA ASP A 342 2.36 -21.23 -14.91
C ASP A 342 1.16 -21.54 -15.83
N ILE A 343 0.03 -20.92 -15.54
CA ILE A 343 -1.23 -21.17 -16.25
C ILE A 343 -1.32 -20.41 -17.58
N LEU A 344 -0.59 -19.29 -17.70
CA LEU A 344 -0.68 -18.36 -18.83
C LEU A 344 0.62 -18.26 -19.65
N ASP A 345 1.55 -19.23 -19.49
CA ASP A 345 2.87 -19.23 -20.15
C ASP A 345 3.68 -17.94 -19.87
N GLU A 346 3.63 -17.48 -18.59
CA GLU A 346 4.24 -16.23 -18.12
C GLU A 346 5.73 -16.38 -17.77
N ASN A 347 6.29 -17.59 -17.78
CA ASN A 347 7.72 -17.84 -17.52
C ASN A 347 8.64 -17.10 -18.52
N LYS A 348 8.13 -16.71 -19.67
CA LYS A 348 8.82 -15.84 -20.64
C LYS A 348 9.18 -14.47 -20.08
N GLU A 349 8.44 -14.01 -19.08
CA GLU A 349 8.63 -12.70 -18.42
C GLU A 349 9.58 -12.76 -17.21
N ARG A 350 10.20 -13.91 -16.93
CA ARG A 350 11.05 -14.10 -15.73
C ARG A 350 12.11 -13.02 -15.56
N GLY A 351 12.71 -12.54 -16.64
CA GLY A 351 13.69 -11.46 -16.62
C GLY A 351 13.15 -10.10 -16.16
N LEU A 352 11.82 -9.92 -16.12
CA LEU A 352 11.17 -8.71 -15.61
C LEU A 352 10.95 -8.72 -14.09
N PHE A 353 11.41 -9.79 -13.43
CA PHE A 353 11.39 -9.96 -11.97
C PHE A 353 12.82 -10.24 -11.49
N PRO A 354 13.69 -9.21 -11.45
CA PRO A 354 15.12 -9.40 -11.18
C PRO A 354 15.36 -9.91 -9.76
N GLU A 355 16.10 -11.00 -9.67
CA GLU A 355 16.40 -11.67 -8.41
C GLU A 355 17.10 -10.73 -7.42
N GLY A 356 16.68 -10.75 -6.15
CA GLY A 356 17.23 -9.92 -5.09
C GLY A 356 16.77 -8.45 -5.08
N MET A 357 16.00 -8.01 -6.08
CA MET A 357 15.42 -6.67 -6.09
C MET A 357 14.02 -6.69 -5.45
N LEU A 358 13.97 -6.45 -4.14
CA LEU A 358 12.76 -6.49 -3.34
C LEU A 358 12.38 -5.08 -2.86
N ASP A 359 11.07 -4.85 -2.65
CA ASP A 359 10.58 -3.65 -1.96
C ASP A 359 10.71 -3.80 -0.43
N GLY A 360 10.30 -2.78 0.33
CA GLY A 360 10.38 -2.78 1.79
C GLY A 360 9.56 -3.88 2.48
N ASP A 361 8.58 -4.42 1.80
CA ASP A 361 7.78 -5.57 2.28
C ASP A 361 8.40 -6.92 1.86
N GLY A 362 9.59 -6.92 1.24
CA GLY A 362 10.21 -8.12 0.67
C GLY A 362 9.45 -8.68 -0.53
N GLN A 363 8.72 -7.83 -1.26
CA GLN A 363 8.03 -8.20 -2.48
C GLN A 363 8.93 -7.99 -3.69
N GLN A 364 8.91 -8.91 -4.62
CA GLN A 364 9.68 -8.83 -5.86
C GLN A 364 9.30 -7.59 -6.68
N LEU A 365 10.29 -6.89 -7.22
CA LEU A 365 10.07 -5.77 -8.14
C LEU A 365 9.44 -6.28 -9.45
N ASP A 366 8.45 -5.53 -9.95
CA ASP A 366 7.72 -5.83 -11.20
C ASP A 366 8.11 -4.81 -12.28
N LEU A 367 8.97 -5.21 -13.20
CA LEU A 367 9.46 -4.37 -14.31
C LEU A 367 8.62 -4.51 -15.59
N ARG A 368 7.46 -5.15 -15.54
CA ARG A 368 6.58 -5.22 -16.71
C ARG A 368 6.14 -3.82 -17.11
N SER A 369 6.00 -3.59 -18.40
CA SER A 369 5.46 -2.33 -18.93
C SER A 369 3.97 -2.16 -18.67
N LYS A 370 3.25 -3.28 -18.51
CA LYS A 370 1.81 -3.33 -18.25
C LYS A 370 1.49 -4.51 -17.32
N ASN A 371 0.64 -4.27 -16.34
CA ASN A 371 0.09 -5.30 -15.46
C ASN A 371 -1.44 -5.22 -15.44
N SER A 372 -2.08 -6.10 -14.67
CA SER A 372 -3.54 -6.20 -14.53
C SER A 372 -4.21 -4.88 -14.17
N TRP A 373 -3.53 -4.02 -13.41
CA TRP A 373 -4.06 -2.71 -12.98
C TRP A 373 -4.26 -1.74 -14.16
N ARG A 374 -3.57 -1.99 -15.27
CA ARG A 374 -3.63 -1.17 -16.49
C ARG A 374 -4.39 -1.81 -17.64
N MET A 375 -4.85 -3.05 -17.49
CA MET A 375 -5.57 -3.78 -18.53
C MET A 375 -6.99 -3.25 -18.72
N GLU A 376 -7.39 -3.15 -19.96
CA GLU A 376 -8.77 -2.93 -20.39
C GLU A 376 -9.53 -4.26 -20.51
N LEU A 377 -10.84 -4.23 -20.67
CA LEU A 377 -11.71 -5.41 -20.64
C LEU A 377 -11.28 -6.52 -21.62
N SER A 378 -10.89 -6.15 -22.83
CA SER A 378 -10.46 -7.10 -23.86
C SER A 378 -9.09 -7.74 -23.62
N GLU A 379 -8.32 -7.21 -22.69
CA GLU A 379 -6.95 -7.63 -22.39
C GLU A 379 -6.86 -8.56 -21.19
N VAL A 380 -7.91 -8.59 -20.36
CA VAL A 380 -7.93 -9.40 -19.13
C VAL A 380 -8.07 -10.88 -19.48
N PRO A 381 -7.09 -11.75 -19.13
CA PRO A 381 -7.22 -13.18 -19.33
C PRO A 381 -8.39 -13.76 -18.49
N THR A 382 -9.12 -14.73 -19.07
CA THR A 382 -10.23 -15.39 -18.36
C THR A 382 -9.78 -16.02 -17.03
N VAL A 383 -8.59 -16.61 -16.99
CA VAL A 383 -8.01 -17.19 -15.78
C VAL A 383 -7.89 -16.13 -14.68
N GLU A 384 -7.35 -14.97 -15.02
CA GLU A 384 -7.20 -13.86 -14.05
C GLU A 384 -8.55 -13.33 -13.58
N LEU A 385 -9.52 -13.16 -14.48
CA LEU A 385 -10.89 -12.80 -14.11
C LEU A 385 -11.45 -13.76 -13.05
N ILE A 386 -11.30 -15.07 -13.26
CA ILE A 386 -11.79 -16.09 -12.33
C ILE A 386 -11.04 -16.04 -11.01
N GLU A 387 -9.71 -15.97 -11.03
CA GLU A 387 -8.88 -15.86 -9.81
C GLU A 387 -9.28 -14.65 -8.96
N VAL A 388 -9.45 -13.49 -9.58
CA VAL A 388 -9.87 -12.26 -8.89
C VAL A 388 -11.24 -12.42 -8.24
N GLN A 389 -12.21 -13.07 -8.93
CA GLN A 389 -13.53 -13.34 -8.33
C GLN A 389 -13.42 -14.35 -7.18
N LEU A 390 -12.61 -15.41 -7.31
CA LEU A 390 -12.43 -16.41 -6.27
C LEU A 390 -11.85 -15.79 -5.00
N VAL A 391 -10.80 -14.99 -5.11
CA VAL A 391 -10.11 -14.39 -3.96
C VAL A 391 -10.92 -13.25 -3.35
N ASN A 392 -11.43 -12.32 -4.16
CA ASN A 392 -11.95 -11.04 -3.68
C ASN A 392 -13.46 -11.09 -3.33
N ALA A 393 -14.21 -12.08 -3.83
CA ALA A 393 -15.65 -12.15 -3.62
C ALA A 393 -16.14 -13.53 -3.14
N ILE A 394 -15.73 -14.62 -3.80
CA ILE A 394 -16.26 -15.96 -3.52
C ILE A 394 -15.73 -16.50 -2.20
N ALA A 395 -14.41 -16.41 -1.93
CA ALA A 395 -13.85 -16.87 -0.66
C ALA A 395 -14.43 -16.08 0.54
N PRO A 396 -14.55 -14.74 0.52
CA PRO A 396 -15.29 -14.00 1.53
C PRO A 396 -16.74 -14.49 1.71
N PHE A 397 -17.46 -14.76 0.61
CA PHE A 397 -18.82 -15.29 0.68
C PHE A 397 -18.86 -16.64 1.43
N VAL A 398 -17.98 -17.58 1.06
CA VAL A 398 -17.91 -18.91 1.67
C VAL A 398 -17.60 -18.79 3.17
N LEU A 399 -16.57 -18.04 3.55
CA LEU A 399 -16.18 -17.88 4.95
C LEU A 399 -17.29 -17.21 5.76
N ASN A 400 -17.92 -16.14 5.25
CA ASN A 400 -19.08 -15.51 5.90
C ASN A 400 -20.21 -16.52 6.14
N ALA A 401 -20.57 -17.28 5.10
CA ALA A 401 -21.67 -18.25 5.18
C ALA A 401 -21.39 -19.40 6.15
N ARG A 402 -20.15 -19.91 6.17
CA ARG A 402 -19.78 -21.07 6.99
C ARG A 402 -19.48 -20.74 8.44
N LEU A 403 -18.99 -19.53 8.72
CA LEU A 403 -18.58 -19.12 10.07
C LEU A 403 -19.63 -18.31 10.82
N LYS A 404 -20.74 -17.91 10.18
CA LYS A 404 -21.83 -17.15 10.80
C LYS A 404 -22.32 -17.76 12.12
N ASN A 405 -22.55 -19.09 12.15
CA ASN A 405 -23.05 -19.76 13.34
C ASN A 405 -22.04 -19.76 14.50
N LEU A 406 -20.74 -19.91 14.20
CA LEU A 406 -19.68 -19.81 15.20
C LEU A 406 -19.62 -18.39 15.78
N MET A 407 -19.75 -17.37 14.94
CA MET A 407 -19.78 -15.97 15.36
C MET A 407 -21.00 -15.68 16.24
N ALA A 408 -22.17 -16.21 15.90
CA ALA A 408 -23.40 -16.00 16.66
C ALA A 408 -23.45 -16.78 17.99
N LYS A 409 -22.59 -17.81 18.17
CA LYS A 409 -22.63 -18.75 19.30
C LYS A 409 -22.48 -18.09 20.67
N THR A 410 -21.69 -17.03 20.77
CA THR A 410 -21.41 -16.35 22.05
C THR A 410 -22.59 -15.51 22.56
N GLY A 411 -23.45 -15.04 21.69
CA GLY A 411 -24.61 -14.21 22.04
C GLY A 411 -24.26 -12.80 22.57
N THR A 412 -22.98 -12.38 22.55
CA THR A 412 -22.54 -11.07 23.06
C THR A 412 -23.02 -9.91 22.20
N ARG A 413 -23.41 -10.17 20.93
CA ARG A 413 -23.97 -9.21 19.97
C ARG A 413 -23.06 -8.03 19.63
N ASP A 414 -21.76 -8.25 19.65
CA ASP A 414 -20.68 -7.28 19.38
C ASP A 414 -19.66 -7.83 18.38
N GLN A 415 -20.05 -8.86 17.62
CA GLN A 415 -19.24 -9.45 16.56
C GLN A 415 -19.19 -8.55 15.33
N HIS A 416 -18.06 -8.57 14.62
CA HIS A 416 -17.88 -7.78 13.40
C HIS A 416 -17.42 -8.62 12.21
N VAL A 417 -17.97 -8.31 11.04
CA VAL A 417 -17.42 -8.71 9.74
C VAL A 417 -16.96 -7.47 9.01
N VAL A 418 -15.68 -7.44 8.62
CA VAL A 418 -15.10 -6.35 7.84
C VAL A 418 -14.69 -6.87 6.47
N ASN A 419 -15.46 -6.49 5.45
CA ASN A 419 -15.17 -6.80 4.07
C ASN A 419 -14.31 -5.66 3.49
N VAL A 420 -13.01 -5.90 3.31
CA VAL A 420 -12.09 -4.88 2.77
C VAL A 420 -12.38 -4.67 1.30
N SER A 421 -13.07 -3.60 1.01
CA SER A 421 -13.49 -3.19 -0.31
C SER A 421 -12.62 -2.02 -0.83
N ALA A 422 -13.12 -1.28 -1.78
CA ALA A 422 -12.49 -0.11 -2.34
C ALA A 422 -13.51 0.73 -3.12
N MET A 423 -13.15 1.99 -3.39
CA MET A 423 -13.94 2.88 -4.26
C MET A 423 -14.17 2.32 -5.67
N GLU A 424 -13.35 1.38 -6.11
CA GLU A 424 -13.50 0.65 -7.36
C GLU A 424 -14.82 -0.10 -7.45
N GLY A 425 -15.37 -0.56 -6.32
CA GLY A 425 -16.67 -1.23 -6.23
C GLY A 425 -17.89 -0.32 -6.19
N GLN A 426 -17.72 1.01 -6.17
CA GLN A 426 -18.84 1.95 -6.09
C GLN A 426 -19.40 2.33 -7.46
N PHE A 427 -20.72 2.47 -7.57
CA PHE A 427 -21.40 2.84 -8.81
C PHE A 427 -21.63 4.35 -8.97
N TYR A 428 -21.72 5.10 -7.90
CA TYR A 428 -22.10 6.52 -7.95
C TYR A 428 -20.98 7.46 -8.44
N ARG A 429 -19.75 6.98 -8.60
CA ARG A 429 -18.66 7.81 -9.10
C ARG A 429 -18.93 8.26 -10.52
N THR A 430 -18.90 9.56 -10.74
CA THR A 430 -19.12 10.19 -12.04
C THR A 430 -18.07 9.84 -13.08
N PHE A 431 -16.87 9.46 -12.63
CA PHE A 431 -15.76 9.06 -13.48
C PHE A 431 -15.15 7.74 -12.99
N LYS A 432 -15.08 6.76 -13.88
CA LYS A 432 -14.29 5.53 -13.74
C LYS A 432 -13.38 5.40 -14.94
N THR A 433 -12.15 4.94 -14.72
CA THR A 433 -11.23 4.60 -15.80
C THR A 433 -11.74 3.35 -16.55
N THR A 434 -11.27 3.13 -17.78
CA THR A 434 -11.55 1.92 -18.56
C THR A 434 -10.77 0.70 -18.07
N ARG A 435 -9.90 0.88 -17.07
CA ARG A 435 -8.92 -0.11 -16.61
C ARG A 435 -9.45 -1.00 -15.50
N HIS A 436 -8.78 -2.15 -15.31
CA HIS A 436 -9.02 -3.17 -14.27
C HIS A 436 -10.51 -3.51 -14.01
N PRO A 437 -11.33 -3.74 -15.05
CA PRO A 437 -12.77 -3.97 -14.90
C PRO A 437 -13.10 -5.20 -14.04
N HIS A 438 -12.28 -6.24 -14.10
CA HIS A 438 -12.41 -7.48 -13.31
C HIS A 438 -12.27 -7.23 -11.80
N THR A 439 -11.35 -6.35 -11.39
CA THR A 439 -11.19 -5.93 -9.99
C THR A 439 -12.37 -5.08 -9.54
N ASN A 440 -12.82 -4.12 -10.37
CA ASN A 440 -14.01 -3.32 -10.09
C ASN A 440 -15.25 -4.21 -9.89
N MET A 441 -15.45 -5.23 -10.74
CA MET A 441 -16.54 -6.21 -10.62
C MET A 441 -16.48 -6.98 -9.30
N ALA A 442 -15.30 -7.46 -8.91
CA ALA A 442 -15.15 -8.21 -7.67
C ALA A 442 -15.43 -7.35 -6.43
N LYS A 443 -14.96 -6.10 -6.41
CA LYS A 443 -15.25 -5.16 -5.32
C LYS A 443 -16.73 -4.76 -5.27
N ALA A 444 -17.39 -4.61 -6.42
CA ALA A 444 -18.83 -4.39 -6.49
C ALA A 444 -19.61 -5.62 -5.95
N SER A 445 -19.17 -6.84 -6.28
CA SER A 445 -19.75 -8.08 -5.73
C SER A 445 -19.63 -8.13 -4.22
N LEU A 446 -18.47 -7.77 -3.66
CA LEU A 446 -18.23 -7.72 -2.22
C LEU A 446 -19.11 -6.68 -1.53
N ASN A 447 -19.25 -5.49 -2.11
CA ASN A 447 -20.15 -4.43 -1.63
C ASN A 447 -21.62 -4.89 -1.66
N MET A 448 -22.06 -5.56 -2.74
CA MET A 448 -23.43 -6.06 -2.85
C MET A 448 -23.70 -7.16 -1.84
N MET A 449 -22.75 -8.09 -1.62
CA MET A 449 -22.86 -9.10 -0.58
C MET A 449 -23.04 -8.46 0.79
N THR A 450 -22.23 -7.47 1.14
CA THR A 450 -22.34 -6.74 2.42
C THR A 450 -23.71 -6.10 2.56
N ARG A 451 -24.12 -5.31 1.58
CA ARG A 451 -25.41 -4.59 1.60
C ARG A 451 -26.60 -5.53 1.71
N THR A 452 -26.55 -6.68 1.04
CA THR A 452 -27.63 -7.66 1.04
C THR A 452 -27.68 -8.43 2.35
N SER A 453 -26.52 -8.81 2.93
CA SER A 453 -26.45 -9.75 4.05
C SER A 453 -26.39 -9.09 5.42
N ALA A 454 -26.04 -7.80 5.50
CA ALA A 454 -25.81 -7.13 6.78
C ALA A 454 -27.02 -7.16 7.72
N ALA A 455 -28.24 -7.03 7.20
CA ALA A 455 -29.46 -7.07 8.03
C ALA A 455 -29.68 -8.46 8.67
N ASP A 456 -29.44 -9.54 7.93
CA ASP A 456 -29.52 -10.91 8.42
C ASP A 456 -28.43 -11.21 9.47
N PHE A 457 -27.22 -10.70 9.25
CA PHE A 457 -26.11 -10.81 10.20
C PHE A 457 -26.39 -10.03 11.48
N PHE A 458 -26.95 -8.82 11.37
CA PHE A 458 -27.32 -7.99 12.51
C PHE A 458 -28.36 -8.65 13.41
N GLN A 459 -29.34 -9.39 12.86
CA GLN A 459 -30.28 -10.18 13.66
C GLN A 459 -29.56 -11.20 14.55
N SER A 460 -28.44 -11.74 14.07
CA SER A 460 -27.58 -12.67 14.81
C SER A 460 -26.55 -11.95 15.71
N GLY A 461 -26.60 -10.60 15.82
CA GLY A 461 -25.67 -9.80 16.62
C GLY A 461 -24.34 -9.51 15.94
N ILE A 462 -24.23 -9.72 14.63
CA ILE A 462 -22.99 -9.53 13.87
C ILE A 462 -23.08 -8.26 13.02
N HIS A 463 -22.12 -7.36 13.16
CA HIS A 463 -22.04 -6.05 12.51
C HIS A 463 -21.18 -6.14 11.25
N MET A 464 -21.80 -6.31 10.09
CA MET A 464 -21.11 -6.46 8.81
C MET A 464 -21.00 -5.12 8.09
N ASN A 465 -19.79 -4.74 7.68
CA ASN A 465 -19.50 -3.53 6.89
C ASN A 465 -18.51 -3.81 5.77
N SER A 466 -18.54 -2.98 4.72
CA SER A 466 -17.46 -2.84 3.75
C SER A 466 -16.60 -1.63 4.11
N VAL A 467 -15.27 -1.75 3.97
CA VAL A 467 -14.33 -0.69 4.32
C VAL A 467 -13.39 -0.40 3.15
N ASP A 468 -13.26 0.86 2.78
CA ASP A 468 -12.25 1.37 1.85
C ASP A 468 -10.98 1.72 2.63
N THR A 469 -9.86 1.12 2.28
CA THR A 469 -8.56 1.39 2.91
C THR A 469 -7.93 2.71 2.49
N GLY A 470 -8.48 3.35 1.47
CA GLY A 470 -7.86 4.51 0.83
C GLY A 470 -6.67 4.14 -0.08
N TRP A 471 -5.98 5.14 -0.59
CA TRP A 471 -4.87 4.94 -1.52
C TRP A 471 -3.54 4.78 -0.76
N VAL A 472 -3.14 3.55 -0.53
CA VAL A 472 -1.97 3.16 0.29
C VAL A 472 -0.76 2.83 -0.58
N THR A 473 -0.95 2.06 -1.67
CA THR A 473 0.11 1.62 -2.57
C THR A 473 -0.18 2.01 -4.01
N ASP A 474 0.86 2.19 -4.82
CA ASP A 474 0.72 2.30 -6.26
C ASP A 474 0.84 0.90 -6.88
N GLU A 475 -0.24 0.40 -7.47
CA GLU A 475 -0.29 -0.92 -8.11
C GLU A 475 0.21 -0.89 -9.58
N ASP A 476 0.59 0.29 -10.08
CA ASP A 476 1.19 0.42 -11.40
C ASP A 476 2.56 -0.28 -11.47
N PRO A 477 2.97 -0.74 -12.67
CA PRO A 477 4.33 -1.19 -12.90
C PRO A 477 5.38 -0.16 -12.48
N PHE A 478 6.55 -0.62 -12.04
CA PHE A 478 7.59 0.22 -11.43
C PHE A 478 7.94 1.47 -12.22
N GLU A 479 8.20 1.34 -13.53
CA GLU A 479 8.54 2.49 -14.39
C GLU A 479 7.42 3.53 -14.46
N ALA A 480 6.17 3.06 -14.49
CA ALA A 480 5.02 3.95 -14.53
C ALA A 480 4.79 4.66 -13.19
N ALA A 481 5.06 3.99 -12.07
CA ALA A 481 5.00 4.57 -10.73
C ALA A 481 6.09 5.65 -10.55
N VAL A 482 7.33 5.35 -10.97
CA VAL A 482 8.45 6.32 -10.94
C VAL A 482 8.14 7.55 -11.80
N LYS A 483 7.60 7.34 -13.00
CA LYS A 483 7.22 8.45 -13.89
C LYS A 483 6.15 9.35 -13.29
N LYS A 484 5.13 8.78 -12.64
CA LYS A 484 4.10 9.57 -11.93
C LYS A 484 4.70 10.39 -10.79
N GLU A 485 5.63 9.81 -10.03
CA GLU A 485 6.30 10.52 -8.95
C GLU A 485 7.12 11.70 -9.47
N GLN A 486 7.91 11.48 -10.53
CA GLN A 486 8.78 12.52 -11.11
C GLN A 486 8.01 13.63 -11.84
N GLU A 487 7.03 13.25 -12.68
CA GLU A 487 6.32 14.22 -13.51
C GLU A 487 5.14 14.87 -12.79
N GLN A 488 4.38 14.08 -12.00
CA GLN A 488 3.14 14.52 -11.37
C GLN A 488 3.30 14.79 -9.87
N ARG A 489 4.50 14.57 -9.29
CA ARG A 489 4.77 14.68 -7.84
C ARG A 489 3.85 13.76 -7.02
N PHE A 490 3.31 12.73 -7.66
CA PHE A 490 2.37 11.85 -7.01
C PHE A 490 3.10 10.85 -6.09
N ALA A 491 2.63 10.79 -4.85
CA ALA A 491 2.90 9.69 -3.93
C ALA A 491 1.57 9.22 -3.34
N PRO A 492 1.38 7.92 -3.05
CA PRO A 492 0.18 7.49 -2.34
C PRO A 492 0.01 8.27 -1.03
N PRO A 493 -1.17 8.86 -0.76
CA PRO A 493 -1.38 9.79 0.37
C PRO A 493 -1.32 9.11 1.73
N LEU A 494 -1.52 7.80 1.78
CA LEU A 494 -1.60 6.98 2.99
C LEU A 494 -0.54 5.89 2.98
N ASP A 495 -0.29 5.29 4.15
CA ASP A 495 0.57 4.10 4.29
C ASP A 495 -0.20 2.85 4.76
N CYS A 496 0.51 1.73 4.97
CA CYS A 496 -0.11 0.46 5.36
C CYS A 496 -0.78 0.54 6.73
N ILE A 497 -0.24 1.33 7.65
CA ILE A 497 -0.81 1.53 8.99
C ILE A 497 -2.14 2.30 8.89
N ASP A 498 -2.22 3.31 8.01
CA ASP A 498 -3.46 4.05 7.77
C ASP A 498 -4.55 3.15 7.17
N GLY A 499 -4.16 2.26 6.25
CA GLY A 499 -5.06 1.25 5.69
C GLY A 499 -5.54 0.27 6.74
N ALA A 500 -4.65 -0.21 7.61
CA ALA A 500 -4.95 -1.10 8.73
C ALA A 500 -5.88 -0.43 9.74
N ALA A 501 -5.58 0.82 10.12
CA ALA A 501 -6.43 1.59 11.03
C ALA A 501 -7.87 1.69 10.53
N ARG A 502 -8.09 1.86 9.21
CA ARG A 502 -9.44 1.91 8.63
C ARG A 502 -10.19 0.59 8.76
N ILE A 503 -9.52 -0.54 8.55
CA ILE A 503 -10.21 -1.85 8.61
C ILE A 503 -10.48 -2.32 10.03
N VAL A 504 -9.69 -1.92 11.03
CA VAL A 504 -9.95 -2.23 12.44
C VAL A 504 -10.86 -1.21 13.14
N ASP A 505 -11.02 -0.01 12.57
CA ASP A 505 -11.79 1.09 13.16
C ASP A 505 -13.23 0.73 13.55
N PRO A 506 -14.05 0.03 12.74
CA PRO A 506 -15.41 -0.33 13.13
C PRO A 506 -15.46 -1.20 14.40
N ILE A 507 -14.42 -2.01 14.62
CA ILE A 507 -14.27 -2.84 15.81
C ILE A 507 -13.89 -1.96 17.00
N PHE A 508 -12.79 -1.21 16.88
CA PHE A 508 -12.27 -0.39 17.99
C PHE A 508 -13.27 0.68 18.44
N VAL A 509 -13.91 1.38 17.49
CA VAL A 509 -14.96 2.37 17.82
C VAL A 509 -16.15 1.69 18.48
N GLY A 510 -16.59 0.54 17.98
CA GLY A 510 -17.68 -0.23 18.59
C GLY A 510 -17.42 -0.56 20.05
N PHE A 511 -16.24 -1.07 20.36
CA PHE A 511 -15.85 -1.46 21.73
C PHE A 511 -15.59 -0.24 22.64
N ASN A 512 -14.99 0.81 22.11
CA ASN A 512 -14.70 2.02 22.90
C ASN A 512 -15.95 2.85 23.20
N THR A 513 -16.96 2.82 22.32
CA THR A 513 -18.15 3.67 22.46
C THR A 513 -19.42 2.91 22.84
N GLY A 514 -19.43 1.58 22.69
CA GLY A 514 -20.63 0.73 22.80
C GLY A 514 -21.60 0.89 21.61
N VAL A 515 -21.22 1.62 20.56
CA VAL A 515 -22.03 1.84 19.36
C VAL A 515 -21.41 1.13 18.17
N HIS A 516 -22.00 0.04 17.73
CA HIS A 516 -21.51 -0.79 16.65
C HIS A 516 -22.23 -0.46 15.34
N CYS A 517 -21.53 0.11 14.35
CA CYS A 517 -22.09 0.38 13.03
C CYS A 517 -22.21 -0.91 12.20
N TRP A 518 -23.24 -0.98 11.34
CA TRP A 518 -23.44 -2.10 10.43
C TRP A 518 -24.13 -1.66 9.13
N GLY A 519 -24.00 -2.47 8.10
CA GLY A 519 -24.66 -2.25 6.81
C GLY A 519 -24.13 -1.04 6.04
N GLN A 520 -22.91 -0.59 6.35
CA GLN A 520 -22.31 0.60 5.77
C GLN A 520 -21.16 0.25 4.81
N PHE A 521 -20.95 1.12 3.85
CA PHE A 521 -19.68 1.29 3.18
C PHE A 521 -18.94 2.43 3.88
N LEU A 522 -17.84 2.10 4.56
CA LEU A 522 -17.04 3.05 5.34
C LEU A 522 -15.86 3.54 4.50
N LYS A 523 -15.69 4.84 4.42
CA LYS A 523 -14.58 5.49 3.75
C LYS A 523 -14.06 6.63 4.61
N ASP A 524 -12.76 6.66 4.82
CA ASP A 524 -12.12 7.68 5.65
C ASP A 524 -12.80 7.81 7.04
N TYR A 525 -13.15 6.66 7.64
CA TYR A 525 -13.82 6.49 8.95
C TYR A 525 -15.31 6.88 9.01
N GLU A 526 -15.91 7.28 7.90
CA GLU A 526 -17.30 7.75 7.82
C GLU A 526 -18.13 6.90 6.85
N PRO A 527 -19.45 6.80 7.08
CA PRO A 527 -20.37 6.19 6.12
C PRO A 527 -20.35 6.93 4.77
N ALA A 528 -20.15 6.18 3.70
CA ALA A 528 -20.16 6.68 2.34
C ALA A 528 -21.24 5.97 1.50
N ARG A 529 -21.54 6.51 0.33
CA ARG A 529 -22.50 5.89 -0.60
C ARG A 529 -21.91 4.61 -1.20
N TRP A 530 -22.79 3.66 -1.49
CA TRP A 530 -22.44 2.40 -2.15
C TRP A 530 -21.99 2.57 -3.60
#